data_1aa6bde183b3a34d7ba62af0639113ef
#
_entry.id   1aa6bde183b3a34d7ba62af0639113ef
#
_cell.length_a   1.000
_cell.length_b   1.000
_cell.length_c   1.000
_cell.angle_alpha   90.00
_cell.angle_beta   90.00
_cell.angle_gamma   90.00
#
_symmetry.space_group_name_H-M   'P 1'
#
loop_
_entity.id
_entity.type
_entity.pdbx_description
1 polymer ?
#
loop_
_entity_poly.entity_id
_entity_poly.type
_entity_poly.pdbx_seq_one_letter_code
_entity_poly.pdbx_strand_id
1 'polypeptide(L)'
;MLDSIESAIEDIKQGKLIIVVDDEDRENEGDFIAAANTVTPETINFMSMYGRGLICAPLTEERCNELQLQPMVSNNTSLHETAFTVSIDLLGQGCTTGISAHDRAKTIQALVNPDTKPEDLGRPGHIFPLRAKKGGVLRRSGHTEATIDMARLAGFEPAGVLVEIMNEDGSMARLPQLKEIAKKFDLKLISIKDLIEYRLRQETLIKEEVRVQLPTKYGTFELVAFEQLNTGEIHMALKKGDWKKDEPVLVRVHSSCMTGDILGSLRCDCGDQLHQAMKMIEAEDKGLLLYMNQEGRGIGLLNKLKAYKLQEQGMDTVEANLELGFDMDERDYGVGAQILRHMGISKMKLMSNNPRKRAGLLGYGLEVVEKIPIEIRSNPHNEKYLTTKRDKLGHEILNRQ
;
A
#
# COMPACT_ATOMS: atom_id res chain seq x y z
N MET A 1 8.14 22.00 -5.71
CA MET A 1 8.37 20.63 -6.21
C MET A 1 8.79 19.84 -4.99
N LEU A 2 8.42 18.58 -4.85
CA LEU A 2 8.95 17.70 -3.80
C LEU A 2 10.36 17.22 -4.19
N ASP A 3 11.15 16.83 -3.19
CA ASP A 3 12.49 16.28 -3.42
C ASP A 3 12.41 14.82 -3.89
N SER A 4 13.50 14.29 -4.47
CA SER A 4 13.57 12.90 -4.89
C SER A 4 13.78 11.96 -3.68
N ILE A 5 13.28 10.74 -3.79
CA ILE A 5 13.46 9.72 -2.74
C ILE A 5 14.92 9.40 -2.52
N GLU A 6 15.73 9.35 -3.59
CA GLU A 6 17.17 9.11 -3.50
C GLU A 6 17.89 10.18 -2.67
N SER A 7 17.51 11.47 -2.85
CA SER A 7 18.12 12.56 -2.07
C SER A 7 17.72 12.49 -0.59
N ALA A 8 16.49 12.09 -0.30
CA ALA A 8 16.02 11.91 1.06
C ALA A 8 16.68 10.69 1.75
N ILE A 9 16.91 9.59 1.02
CA ILE A 9 17.67 8.43 1.51
C ILE A 9 19.09 8.85 1.90
N GLU A 10 19.73 9.69 1.08
CA GLU A 10 21.10 10.15 1.37
C GLU A 10 21.13 11.04 2.62
N ASP A 11 20.15 11.91 2.83
CA ASP A 11 20.06 12.72 4.05
C ASP A 11 19.82 11.85 5.30
N ILE A 12 18.96 10.83 5.23
CA ILE A 12 18.79 9.86 6.33
C ILE A 12 20.11 9.11 6.64
N LYS A 13 20.87 8.69 5.61
CA LYS A 13 22.21 8.07 5.81
C LYS A 13 23.17 8.98 6.56
N GLN A 14 23.09 10.28 6.33
CA GLN A 14 23.90 11.29 7.01
C GLN A 14 23.38 11.64 8.40
N GLY A 15 22.32 10.98 8.90
CA GLY A 15 21.69 11.23 10.19
C GLY A 15 20.82 12.50 10.25
N LYS A 16 20.44 13.05 9.10
CA LYS A 16 19.56 14.20 9.04
C LYS A 16 18.08 13.80 9.15
N LEU A 17 17.27 14.75 9.56
CA LEU A 17 15.82 14.69 9.48
C LEU A 17 15.37 14.95 8.04
N ILE A 18 14.23 14.37 7.67
CA ILE A 18 13.45 14.74 6.48
C ILE A 18 12.00 14.99 6.87
N ILE A 19 11.25 15.60 5.97
CA ILE A 19 9.79 15.77 6.09
C ILE A 19 9.13 14.78 5.12
N VAL A 20 8.15 14.05 5.63
CA VAL A 20 7.31 13.16 4.82
C VAL A 20 5.87 13.63 4.92
N VAL A 21 5.19 13.76 3.76
CA VAL A 21 3.76 14.09 3.69
C VAL A 21 2.97 12.90 3.17
N ASP A 22 1.79 12.70 3.70
CA ASP A 22 0.84 11.74 3.18
C ASP A 22 -0.15 12.35 2.18
N ASP A 23 -1.12 11.57 1.72
CA ASP A 23 -2.11 11.99 0.74
C ASP A 23 -3.13 12.97 1.35
N GLU A 24 -3.62 13.93 0.54
CA GLU A 24 -4.65 14.90 0.95
C GLU A 24 -5.96 14.21 1.35
N ASP A 25 -6.24 13.04 0.79
CA ASP A 25 -7.45 12.24 1.07
C ASP A 25 -7.28 11.33 2.30
N ARG A 26 -6.09 11.30 2.96
CA ARG A 26 -5.82 10.49 4.16
C ARG A 26 -5.81 11.36 5.43
N GLU A 27 -4.65 11.71 5.96
CA GLU A 27 -4.49 12.62 7.12
C GLU A 27 -4.19 14.04 6.66
N ASN A 28 -3.59 14.16 5.46
CA ASN A 28 -3.10 15.41 4.88
C ASN A 28 -2.13 16.13 5.83
N GLU A 29 -1.20 15.38 6.41
CA GLU A 29 -0.26 15.84 7.44
C GLU A 29 1.17 15.64 6.98
N GLY A 30 2.11 16.22 7.71
CA GLY A 30 3.54 16.03 7.52
C GLY A 30 4.26 15.77 8.81
N ASP A 31 5.18 14.79 8.79
CA ASP A 31 5.99 14.42 9.93
C ASP A 31 7.47 14.69 9.66
N PHE A 32 8.19 15.11 10.71
CA PHE A 32 9.64 14.92 10.74
C PHE A 32 9.95 13.47 11.04
N ILE A 33 10.82 12.87 10.24
CA ILE A 33 11.29 11.49 10.46
C ILE A 33 12.82 11.40 10.46
N ALA A 34 13.36 10.43 11.21
CA ALA A 34 14.78 10.05 11.18
C ALA A 34 14.93 8.54 11.47
N ALA A 35 16.08 7.95 11.08
CA ALA A 35 16.41 6.58 11.47
C ALA A 35 16.79 6.52 12.96
N ALA A 36 16.31 5.49 13.69
CA ALA A 36 16.57 5.32 15.12
C ALA A 36 18.07 5.19 15.44
N ASN A 37 18.86 4.63 14.52
CA ASN A 37 20.30 4.45 14.66
C ASN A 37 21.07 5.77 14.82
N THR A 38 20.58 6.86 14.24
CA THR A 38 21.27 8.16 14.16
C THR A 38 20.64 9.24 15.04
N VAL A 39 19.60 8.90 15.81
CA VAL A 39 18.92 9.86 16.70
C VAL A 39 19.86 10.35 17.79
N THR A 40 19.89 11.67 18.00
CA THR A 40 20.65 12.33 19.07
C THR A 40 19.73 13.14 19.97
N PRO A 41 20.18 13.61 21.15
CA PRO A 41 19.40 14.54 21.96
C PRO A 41 19.01 15.81 21.20
N GLU A 42 19.86 16.31 20.29
CA GLU A 42 19.60 17.47 19.44
C GLU A 42 18.45 17.18 18.46
N THR A 43 18.43 15.97 17.87
CA THR A 43 17.32 15.51 17.00
C THR A 43 16.01 15.56 17.75
N ILE A 44 15.93 14.98 18.95
CA ILE A 44 14.71 14.95 19.78
C ILE A 44 14.32 16.36 20.21
N ASN A 45 15.27 17.20 20.58
CA ASN A 45 15.01 18.59 20.94
C ASN A 45 14.43 19.37 19.74
N PHE A 46 15.00 19.20 18.54
CA PHE A 46 14.49 19.79 17.32
C PHE A 46 13.05 19.36 17.04
N MET A 47 12.77 18.06 17.08
CA MET A 47 11.44 17.49 16.90
C MET A 47 10.42 18.06 17.91
N SER A 48 10.81 18.17 19.17
CA SER A 48 9.96 18.73 20.23
C SER A 48 9.65 20.21 20.00
N MET A 49 10.63 21.00 19.55
CA MET A 49 10.47 22.45 19.35
C MET A 49 9.69 22.78 18.06
N TYR A 50 9.94 22.07 16.98
CA TYR A 50 9.45 22.43 15.65
C TYR A 50 8.37 21.48 15.11
N GLY A 51 8.32 20.23 15.59
CA GLY A 51 7.22 19.31 15.32
C GLY A 51 6.02 19.61 16.20
N ARG A 52 6.21 19.66 17.49
CA ARG A 52 5.19 19.90 18.52
C ARG A 52 4.18 18.77 18.72
N GLY A 53 4.22 17.74 17.86
CA GLY A 53 3.39 16.54 17.93
C GLY A 53 3.86 15.53 18.96
N LEU A 54 3.37 14.30 18.86
CA LEU A 54 3.74 13.19 19.73
C LEU A 54 4.97 12.48 19.16
N ILE A 55 6.08 12.46 19.91
CA ILE A 55 7.27 11.71 19.49
C ILE A 55 7.00 10.23 19.61
N CYS A 56 6.95 9.54 18.47
CA CYS A 56 6.71 8.11 18.35
C CYS A 56 7.94 7.40 17.73
N ALA A 57 8.04 6.10 18.02
CA ALA A 57 9.13 5.26 17.52
C ALA A 57 8.59 4.07 16.70
N PRO A 58 8.45 4.21 15.36
CA PRO A 58 8.11 3.09 14.48
C PRO A 58 9.12 1.95 14.55
N LEU A 59 8.60 0.71 14.66
CA LEU A 59 9.36 -0.54 14.70
C LEU A 59 8.68 -1.59 13.84
N THR A 60 9.44 -2.57 13.40
CA THR A 60 8.85 -3.77 12.78
C THR A 60 8.05 -4.57 13.80
N GLU A 61 7.12 -5.38 13.30
CA GLU A 61 6.33 -6.29 14.13
C GLU A 61 7.24 -7.31 14.86
N GLU A 62 8.26 -7.81 14.17
CA GLU A 62 9.24 -8.74 14.72
C GLU A 62 9.96 -8.12 15.92
N ARG A 63 10.45 -6.88 15.78
CA ARG A 63 11.17 -6.19 16.87
C ARG A 63 10.24 -5.86 18.04
N CYS A 64 8.99 -5.47 17.77
CA CYS A 64 7.99 -5.31 18.83
C CYS A 64 7.76 -6.60 19.63
N ASN A 65 7.73 -7.75 18.95
CA ASN A 65 7.54 -9.05 19.60
C ASN A 65 8.77 -9.46 20.43
N GLU A 66 10.00 -9.27 19.91
CA GLU A 66 11.24 -9.52 20.65
C GLU A 66 11.31 -8.69 21.95
N LEU A 67 10.95 -7.42 21.87
CA LEU A 67 10.92 -6.52 23.03
C LEU A 67 9.66 -6.64 23.88
N GLN A 68 8.74 -7.57 23.55
CA GLN A 68 7.46 -7.80 24.25
C GLN A 68 6.62 -6.52 24.39
N LEU A 69 6.60 -5.70 23.35
CA LEU A 69 5.80 -4.47 23.29
C LEU A 69 4.34 -4.83 22.94
N GLN A 70 3.51 -4.91 23.98
CA GLN A 70 2.09 -5.23 23.81
C GLN A 70 1.32 -4.06 23.19
N PRO A 71 0.27 -4.32 22.38
CA PRO A 71 -0.65 -3.27 21.95
C PRO A 71 -1.16 -2.45 23.13
N MET A 72 -1.29 -1.14 22.96
CA MET A 72 -1.79 -0.24 24.00
C MET A 72 -3.23 -0.55 24.41
N VAL A 73 -4.01 -1.05 23.47
CA VAL A 73 -5.42 -1.46 23.66
C VAL A 73 -5.67 -2.82 23.02
N SER A 74 -6.58 -3.59 23.57
CA SER A 74 -7.01 -4.89 23.01
C SER A 74 -7.87 -4.75 21.77
N ASN A 75 -8.59 -3.63 21.63
CA ASN A 75 -9.41 -3.30 20.46
C ASN A 75 -9.09 -1.87 20.01
N ASN A 76 -8.42 -1.74 18.85
CA ASN A 76 -8.09 -0.46 18.27
C ASN A 76 -9.31 0.10 17.53
N THR A 77 -9.78 1.27 17.95
CA THR A 77 -10.93 1.99 17.37
C THR A 77 -10.52 3.33 16.75
N SER A 78 -9.20 3.57 16.59
CA SER A 78 -8.72 4.81 15.94
C SER A 78 -9.03 4.81 14.44
N LEU A 79 -9.31 5.98 13.89
CA LEU A 79 -9.77 6.17 12.50
C LEU A 79 -8.80 5.54 11.47
N HIS A 80 -7.50 5.68 11.70
CA HIS A 80 -6.45 5.18 10.79
C HIS A 80 -5.74 3.92 11.32
N GLU A 81 -6.30 3.28 12.35
CA GLU A 81 -5.78 2.04 12.95
C GLU A 81 -4.30 2.11 13.37
N THR A 82 -3.80 3.30 13.76
CA THR A 82 -2.42 3.46 14.21
C THR A 82 -2.13 2.52 15.38
N ALA A 83 -1.17 1.63 15.16
CA ALA A 83 -0.90 0.51 16.06
C ALA A 83 0.05 0.90 17.19
N PHE A 84 -0.43 1.72 18.13
CA PHE A 84 0.29 2.06 19.35
C PHE A 84 0.55 0.82 20.20
N THR A 85 1.78 0.73 20.73
CA THR A 85 2.10 -0.18 21.82
C THR A 85 2.14 0.56 23.16
N VAL A 86 2.30 -0.16 24.26
CA VAL A 86 2.58 0.47 25.56
C VAL A 86 3.79 1.39 25.44
N SER A 87 3.72 2.58 26.06
CA SER A 87 4.84 3.52 26.09
C SER A 87 5.98 3.00 26.98
N ILE A 88 7.21 3.42 26.68
CA ILE A 88 8.42 2.90 27.31
C ILE A 88 9.44 3.99 27.64
N ASP A 89 10.33 3.67 28.57
CA ASP A 89 11.58 4.37 28.83
C ASP A 89 12.71 3.38 29.08
N LEU A 90 13.94 3.68 28.61
CA LEU A 90 15.10 2.89 28.94
C LEU A 90 15.45 3.03 30.43
N LEU A 91 15.60 1.90 31.11
CA LEU A 91 15.99 1.84 32.50
C LEU A 91 17.52 1.88 32.66
N GLY A 92 17.98 2.68 33.61
CA GLY A 92 19.43 2.79 33.86
C GLY A 92 20.20 3.49 32.75
N GLN A 93 21.43 3.08 32.50
CA GLN A 93 22.34 3.61 31.45
C GLN A 93 22.48 5.15 31.41
N GLY A 94 22.30 5.79 32.58
CA GLY A 94 22.33 7.25 32.74
C GLY A 94 21.04 7.97 32.33
N CYS A 95 19.95 7.24 32.09
CA CYS A 95 18.60 7.83 31.98
C CYS A 95 18.06 8.18 33.36
N THR A 96 17.28 9.25 33.43
CA THR A 96 16.69 9.77 34.68
C THR A 96 15.19 9.51 34.73
N THR A 97 14.36 10.52 34.40
CA THR A 97 12.89 10.41 34.44
C THR A 97 12.29 9.98 33.10
N GLY A 98 13.09 9.83 32.03
CA GLY A 98 12.66 9.41 30.71
C GLY A 98 12.23 10.55 29.76
N ILE A 99 11.81 11.71 30.28
CA ILE A 99 11.20 12.78 29.46
C ILE A 99 12.23 13.68 28.76
N SER A 100 13.47 13.78 29.26
CA SER A 100 14.47 14.67 28.67
C SER A 100 14.79 14.26 27.24
N ALA A 101 15.24 15.20 26.39
CA ALA A 101 15.69 14.88 25.04
C ALA A 101 16.80 13.81 25.02
N HIS A 102 17.68 13.84 26.02
CA HIS A 102 18.72 12.87 26.22
C HIS A 102 18.17 11.46 26.54
N ASP A 103 17.24 11.35 27.47
CA ASP A 103 16.65 10.06 27.88
C ASP A 103 15.82 9.46 26.74
N ARG A 104 15.04 10.30 26.03
CA ARG A 104 14.24 9.86 24.87
C ARG A 104 15.11 9.39 23.72
N ALA A 105 16.21 10.10 23.41
CA ALA A 105 17.18 9.68 22.40
C ALA A 105 17.80 8.32 22.74
N LYS A 106 18.23 8.12 23.98
CA LYS A 106 18.74 6.82 24.45
C LYS A 106 17.70 5.70 24.37
N THR A 107 16.47 5.98 24.75
CA THR A 107 15.37 5.01 24.65
C THR A 107 15.16 4.58 23.20
N ILE A 108 15.15 5.52 22.25
CA ILE A 108 14.98 5.22 20.81
C ILE A 108 16.19 4.42 20.28
N GLN A 109 17.42 4.81 20.64
CA GLN A 109 18.64 4.07 20.25
C GLN A 109 18.63 2.63 20.80
N ALA A 110 18.13 2.42 22.02
CA ALA A 110 18.01 1.08 22.60
C ALA A 110 17.07 0.16 21.80
N LEU A 111 16.07 0.71 21.11
CA LEU A 111 15.15 -0.09 20.30
C LEU A 111 15.82 -0.80 19.12
N VAL A 112 16.93 -0.25 18.59
CA VAL A 112 17.71 -0.85 17.48
C VAL A 112 18.95 -1.58 17.96
N ASN A 113 19.28 -1.52 19.24
CA ASN A 113 20.37 -2.29 19.79
C ASN A 113 19.95 -3.77 19.97
N PRO A 114 20.62 -4.74 19.33
CA PRO A 114 20.25 -6.15 19.43
C PRO A 114 20.35 -6.72 20.84
N ASP A 115 21.21 -6.12 21.69
CA ASP A 115 21.42 -6.58 23.07
C ASP A 115 20.33 -6.09 24.05
N THR A 116 19.47 -5.16 23.63
CA THR A 116 18.37 -4.66 24.46
C THR A 116 17.30 -5.72 24.67
N LYS A 117 16.98 -5.98 25.95
CA LYS A 117 16.01 -6.97 26.40
C LYS A 117 14.72 -6.30 26.89
N PRO A 118 13.60 -7.04 26.95
CA PRO A 118 12.33 -6.51 27.47
C PRO A 118 12.42 -5.91 28.87
N GLU A 119 13.27 -6.45 29.75
CA GLU A 119 13.50 -5.99 31.11
C GLU A 119 14.28 -4.67 31.22
N ASP A 120 14.98 -4.27 30.16
CA ASP A 120 15.68 -2.99 30.10
C ASP A 120 14.72 -1.80 29.87
N LEU A 121 13.45 -2.10 29.54
CA LEU A 121 12.45 -1.10 29.18
C LEU A 121 11.39 -0.98 30.26
N GLY A 122 11.36 0.17 30.95
CA GLY A 122 10.27 0.53 31.86
C GLY A 122 8.97 0.79 31.12
N ARG A 123 7.84 0.42 31.74
CA ARG A 123 6.47 0.58 31.21
C ARG A 123 5.55 1.07 32.32
N PRO A 124 4.76 2.14 32.12
CA PRO A 124 4.79 3.06 30.98
C PRO A 124 6.00 3.98 30.97
N GLY A 125 6.20 4.70 29.85
CA GLY A 125 7.27 5.68 29.67
C GLY A 125 6.86 6.84 28.76
N HIS A 126 7.86 7.53 28.18
CA HIS A 126 7.67 8.77 27.42
C HIS A 126 7.95 8.60 25.93
N ILE A 127 8.36 7.42 25.45
CA ILE A 127 8.42 7.07 24.04
C ILE A 127 7.28 6.11 23.72
N PHE A 128 6.62 6.36 22.58
CA PHE A 128 5.46 5.62 22.11
C PHE A 128 5.84 4.78 20.89
N PRO A 129 6.19 3.49 21.05
CA PRO A 129 6.49 2.64 19.93
C PRO A 129 5.23 2.39 19.07
N LEU A 130 5.41 2.38 17.74
CA LEU A 130 4.38 2.07 16.77
C LEU A 130 4.77 0.79 16.03
N ARG A 131 3.83 -0.17 16.00
CA ARG A 131 4.02 -1.43 15.27
C ARG A 131 3.69 -1.21 13.80
N ALA A 132 4.70 -1.14 12.94
CA ALA A 132 4.51 -1.02 11.50
C ALA A 132 3.98 -2.31 10.87
N LYS A 133 3.21 -2.19 9.80
CA LYS A 133 2.73 -3.33 9.03
C LYS A 133 3.87 -3.95 8.22
N LYS A 134 3.95 -5.28 8.20
CA LYS A 134 4.87 -6.01 7.32
C LYS A 134 4.60 -5.63 5.86
N GLY A 135 5.65 -5.24 5.12
CA GLY A 135 5.53 -4.69 3.76
C GLY A 135 5.68 -3.17 3.68
N GLY A 136 5.67 -2.47 4.83
CA GLY A 136 5.88 -1.02 4.88
C GLY A 136 4.81 -0.22 4.13
N VAL A 137 5.21 0.87 3.46
CA VAL A 137 4.26 1.74 2.71
C VAL A 137 3.52 1.03 1.60
N LEU A 138 4.01 -0.11 1.11
CA LEU A 138 3.32 -0.94 0.12
C LEU A 138 2.13 -1.70 0.73
N ARG A 139 2.03 -1.77 2.05
CA ARG A 139 0.92 -2.41 2.77
C ARG A 139 -0.01 -1.39 3.42
N ARG A 140 0.55 -0.33 4.03
CA ARG A 140 -0.19 0.78 4.64
C ARG A 140 0.55 2.08 4.35
N SER A 141 -0.10 3.00 3.66
CA SER A 141 0.46 4.29 3.22
C SER A 141 0.52 5.34 4.35
N GLY A 142 1.08 4.95 5.51
CA GLY A 142 1.19 5.81 6.70
C GLY A 142 2.64 6.22 7.02
N HIS A 143 2.79 7.28 7.82
CA HIS A 143 4.08 7.80 8.28
C HIS A 143 4.88 6.76 9.08
N THR A 144 4.20 5.89 9.85
CA THR A 144 4.81 4.75 10.56
C THR A 144 5.59 3.84 9.61
N GLU A 145 4.95 3.43 8.51
CA GLU A 145 5.54 2.57 7.50
C GLU A 145 6.60 3.32 6.68
N ALA A 146 6.36 4.59 6.34
CA ALA A 146 7.33 5.42 5.63
C ALA A 146 8.64 5.56 6.42
N THR A 147 8.55 5.71 7.74
CA THR A 147 9.72 5.85 8.61
C THR A 147 10.61 4.61 8.59
N ILE A 148 10.04 3.41 8.77
CA ILE A 148 10.83 2.16 8.73
C ILE A 148 11.38 1.87 7.34
N ASP A 149 10.64 2.20 6.29
CA ASP A 149 11.11 2.03 4.91
C ASP A 149 12.28 2.95 4.58
N MET A 150 12.20 4.22 4.96
CA MET A 150 13.30 5.17 4.75
C MET A 150 14.56 4.77 5.53
N ALA A 151 14.41 4.29 6.78
CA ALA A 151 15.53 3.76 7.55
C ALA A 151 16.16 2.54 6.84
N ARG A 152 15.35 1.57 6.41
CA ARG A 152 15.81 0.37 5.69
C ARG A 152 16.48 0.72 4.35
N LEU A 153 15.91 1.63 3.56
CA LEU A 153 16.47 2.07 2.28
C LEU A 153 17.79 2.82 2.47
N ALA A 154 17.96 3.48 3.61
CA ALA A 154 19.21 4.11 4.00
C ALA A 154 20.29 3.11 4.52
N GLY A 155 19.94 1.81 4.67
CA GLY A 155 20.85 0.76 5.12
C GLY A 155 20.93 0.62 6.65
N PHE A 156 19.98 1.17 7.40
CA PHE A 156 19.84 1.02 8.85
C PHE A 156 18.83 -0.09 9.21
N GLU A 157 18.78 -0.41 10.51
CA GLU A 157 17.69 -1.21 11.05
C GLU A 157 16.33 -0.56 10.73
N PRO A 158 15.28 -1.33 10.37
CA PRO A 158 13.99 -0.78 9.99
C PRO A 158 13.23 -0.27 11.23
N ALA A 159 13.73 0.81 11.79
CA ALA A 159 13.21 1.52 12.95
C ALA A 159 13.54 3.00 12.85
N GLY A 160 12.71 3.85 13.41
CA GLY A 160 12.97 5.28 13.38
C GLY A 160 12.25 6.05 14.47
N VAL A 161 12.24 7.34 14.31
CA VAL A 161 11.49 8.30 15.11
C VAL A 161 10.67 9.18 14.17
N LEU A 162 9.48 9.52 14.57
CA LEU A 162 8.62 10.48 13.90
C LEU A 162 7.94 11.42 14.89
N VAL A 163 7.53 12.57 14.39
CA VAL A 163 6.68 13.53 15.12
C VAL A 163 5.89 14.35 14.10
N GLU A 164 4.61 14.51 14.34
CA GLU A 164 3.74 15.35 13.52
C GLU A 164 4.16 16.82 13.58
N ILE A 165 4.00 17.56 12.49
CA ILE A 165 4.35 18.98 12.40
C ILE A 165 3.10 19.83 12.54
N MET A 166 3.05 20.61 13.61
CA MET A 166 1.99 21.60 13.87
C MET A 166 2.50 23.03 13.67
N ASN A 167 1.60 23.89 13.26
CA ASN A 167 1.79 25.34 13.23
C ASN A 167 1.91 25.90 14.66
N GLU A 168 2.32 27.16 14.79
CA GLU A 168 2.45 27.84 16.10
C GLU A 168 1.13 28.03 16.83
N ASP A 169 0.02 28.05 16.10
CA ASP A 169 -1.33 28.13 16.64
C ASP A 169 -1.92 26.78 17.08
N GLY A 170 -1.16 25.67 16.89
CA GLY A 170 -1.56 24.32 17.25
C GLY A 170 -2.35 23.60 16.14
N SER A 171 -2.62 24.23 15.01
CA SER A 171 -3.22 23.55 13.84
C SER A 171 -2.19 22.70 13.13
N MET A 172 -2.62 21.67 12.36
CA MET A 172 -1.70 20.84 11.60
C MET A 172 -1.11 21.60 10.41
N ALA A 173 0.21 21.51 10.24
CA ALA A 173 0.89 22.07 9.07
C ALA A 173 0.53 21.26 7.82
N ARG A 174 0.12 21.94 6.76
CA ARG A 174 -0.22 21.35 5.46
C ARG A 174 0.89 21.62 4.45
N LEU A 175 0.82 21.02 3.27
CA LEU A 175 1.87 21.07 2.26
C LEU A 175 2.46 22.47 2.01
N PRO A 176 1.68 23.59 1.96
CA PRO A 176 2.27 24.92 1.79
C PRO A 176 3.21 25.32 2.94
N GLN A 177 2.78 25.12 4.20
CA GLN A 177 3.59 25.43 5.38
C GLN A 177 4.79 24.49 5.50
N LEU A 178 4.61 23.20 5.18
CA LEU A 178 5.69 22.20 5.20
C LEU A 178 6.81 22.55 4.20
N LYS A 179 6.49 23.12 3.03
CA LYS A 179 7.49 23.63 2.09
C LYS A 179 8.30 24.81 2.65
N GLU A 180 7.66 25.68 3.42
CA GLU A 180 8.35 26.79 4.08
C GLU A 180 9.26 26.28 5.21
N ILE A 181 8.80 25.31 5.99
CA ILE A 181 9.56 24.64 7.06
C ILE A 181 10.77 23.90 6.45
N ALA A 182 10.57 23.12 5.38
CA ALA A 182 11.64 22.43 4.66
C ALA A 182 12.71 23.42 4.19
N LYS A 183 12.32 24.53 3.58
CA LYS A 183 13.23 25.58 3.13
C LYS A 183 13.96 26.26 4.31
N LYS A 184 13.24 26.54 5.41
CA LYS A 184 13.80 27.22 6.60
C LYS A 184 14.93 26.42 7.25
N PHE A 185 14.79 25.09 7.28
CA PHE A 185 15.71 24.20 7.96
C PHE A 185 16.60 23.37 7.01
N ASP A 186 16.53 23.64 5.71
CA ASP A 186 17.23 22.90 4.66
C ASP A 186 17.00 21.39 4.74
N LEU A 187 15.73 20.99 4.85
CA LEU A 187 15.30 19.60 4.95
C LEU A 187 14.66 19.14 3.63
N LYS A 188 14.87 17.87 3.29
CA LYS A 188 14.16 17.23 2.20
C LYS A 188 12.69 17.01 2.55
N LEU A 189 11.82 17.23 1.57
CA LEU A 189 10.38 17.06 1.65
C LEU A 189 9.92 16.09 0.57
N ILE A 190 9.46 14.90 0.95
CA ILE A 190 8.97 13.84 0.08
C ILE A 190 7.52 13.48 0.38
N SER A 191 6.85 12.76 -0.55
CA SER A 191 5.53 12.18 -0.30
C SER A 191 5.60 10.67 -0.11
N ILE A 192 4.67 10.12 0.66
CA ILE A 192 4.48 8.67 0.77
C ILE A 192 4.14 8.07 -0.60
N LYS A 193 3.39 8.79 -1.42
CA LYS A 193 3.07 8.38 -2.78
C LYS A 193 4.32 8.16 -3.63
N ASP A 194 5.27 9.11 -3.62
CA ASP A 194 6.52 8.98 -4.36
C ASP A 194 7.38 7.85 -3.81
N LEU A 195 7.37 7.63 -2.48
CA LEU A 195 8.06 6.51 -1.84
C LEU A 195 7.48 5.15 -2.27
N ILE A 196 6.15 5.03 -2.35
CA ILE A 196 5.48 3.83 -2.87
C ILE A 196 5.93 3.58 -4.32
N GLU A 197 5.87 4.59 -5.20
CA GLU A 197 6.30 4.45 -6.60
C GLU A 197 7.78 4.06 -6.70
N TYR A 198 8.65 4.66 -5.89
CA TYR A 198 10.08 4.33 -5.82
C TYR A 198 10.29 2.86 -5.46
N ARG A 199 9.68 2.38 -4.36
CA ARG A 199 9.78 0.99 -3.91
C ARG A 199 9.28 0.00 -4.96
N LEU A 200 8.13 0.28 -5.58
CA LEU A 200 7.57 -0.56 -6.62
C LEU A 200 8.45 -0.66 -7.87
N ARG A 201 9.31 0.34 -8.14
CA ARG A 201 10.30 0.30 -9.23
C ARG A 201 11.56 -0.48 -8.87
N GLN A 202 11.99 -0.45 -7.61
CA GLN A 202 13.27 -0.99 -7.14
C GLN A 202 13.15 -2.41 -6.57
N GLU A 203 11.99 -2.76 -6.02
CA GLU A 203 11.80 -4.02 -5.32
C GLU A 203 11.05 -5.03 -6.19
N THR A 204 11.51 -6.28 -6.21
CA THR A 204 10.77 -7.39 -6.77
C THR A 204 9.81 -7.92 -5.70
N LEU A 205 8.50 -7.68 -5.89
CA LEU A 205 7.45 -8.09 -4.95
C LEU A 205 6.87 -9.46 -5.25
N ILE A 206 7.32 -10.10 -6.33
CA ILE A 206 6.76 -11.34 -6.84
C ILE A 206 7.85 -12.39 -7.03
N LYS A 207 7.49 -13.64 -6.81
CA LYS A 207 8.31 -14.82 -7.14
C LYS A 207 7.48 -15.74 -8.00
N GLU A 208 8.01 -16.13 -9.15
CA GLU A 208 7.41 -17.20 -9.93
C GLU A 208 7.68 -18.54 -9.24
N GLU A 209 6.61 -19.30 -8.97
CA GLU A 209 6.69 -20.56 -8.25
C GLU A 209 6.61 -21.77 -9.15
N VAL A 210 5.70 -21.78 -10.11
CA VAL A 210 5.47 -22.95 -10.96
C VAL A 210 4.79 -22.58 -12.28
N ARG A 211 5.08 -23.36 -13.33
CA ARG A 211 4.39 -23.33 -14.63
C ARG A 211 3.80 -24.70 -14.93
N VAL A 212 2.55 -24.73 -15.37
CA VAL A 212 1.87 -25.96 -15.77
C VAL A 212 0.96 -25.72 -16.98
N GLN A 213 0.71 -26.78 -17.76
CA GLN A 213 -0.31 -26.74 -18.81
C GLN A 213 -1.70 -26.96 -18.17
N LEU A 214 -2.61 -26.04 -18.43
CA LEU A 214 -3.98 -26.06 -17.92
C LEU A 214 -4.97 -26.17 -19.08
N PRO A 215 -5.48 -27.37 -19.39
CA PRO A 215 -6.61 -27.52 -20.30
C PRO A 215 -7.88 -27.03 -19.63
N THR A 216 -8.62 -26.16 -20.31
CA THR A 216 -9.89 -25.61 -19.84
C THR A 216 -10.97 -25.78 -20.91
N LYS A 217 -12.23 -25.55 -20.56
CA LYS A 217 -13.33 -25.53 -21.55
C LYS A 217 -13.25 -24.37 -22.57
N TYR A 218 -12.29 -23.44 -22.38
CA TYR A 218 -12.08 -22.27 -23.23
C TYR A 218 -10.78 -22.37 -24.05
N GLY A 219 -10.00 -23.43 -23.87
CA GLY A 219 -8.70 -23.65 -24.53
C GLY A 219 -7.65 -24.14 -23.53
N THR A 220 -6.46 -24.41 -24.05
CA THR A 220 -5.30 -24.82 -23.24
C THR A 220 -4.37 -23.63 -23.06
N PHE A 221 -4.04 -23.32 -21.81
CA PHE A 221 -3.18 -22.21 -21.41
C PHE A 221 -1.98 -22.72 -20.61
N GLU A 222 -0.85 -22.02 -20.71
CA GLU A 222 0.21 -22.13 -19.72
C GLU A 222 -0.19 -21.31 -18.50
N LEU A 223 -0.45 -21.97 -17.37
CA LEU A 223 -0.68 -21.35 -16.09
C LEU A 223 0.65 -21.12 -15.39
N VAL A 224 0.92 -19.88 -15.00
CA VAL A 224 2.08 -19.49 -14.19
C VAL A 224 1.58 -18.93 -12.85
N ALA A 225 2.03 -19.52 -11.75
CA ALA A 225 1.69 -19.05 -10.41
C ALA A 225 2.81 -18.15 -9.86
N PHE A 226 2.41 -17.03 -9.25
CA PHE A 226 3.28 -16.06 -8.61
C PHE A 226 2.90 -15.90 -7.14
N GLU A 227 3.87 -16.01 -6.26
CA GLU A 227 3.73 -15.60 -4.86
C GLU A 227 4.06 -14.12 -4.72
N GLN A 228 3.19 -13.37 -4.06
CA GLN A 228 3.46 -12.01 -3.63
C GLN A 228 4.22 -12.04 -2.30
N LEU A 229 5.51 -11.64 -2.30
CA LEU A 229 6.46 -11.88 -1.22
C LEU A 229 6.11 -11.20 0.12
N ASN A 230 5.39 -10.08 0.08
CA ASN A 230 5.03 -9.33 1.29
C ASN A 230 3.72 -9.81 1.94
N THR A 231 2.84 -10.52 1.21
CA THR A 231 1.54 -10.99 1.71
C THR A 231 1.40 -12.51 1.72
N GLY A 232 2.19 -13.23 0.90
CA GLY A 232 2.04 -14.65 0.64
C GLY A 232 0.85 -14.99 -0.27
N GLU A 233 0.19 -13.99 -0.87
CA GLU A 233 -0.92 -14.22 -1.79
C GLU A 233 -0.43 -14.80 -3.10
N ILE A 234 -1.23 -15.71 -3.68
CA ILE A 234 -0.92 -16.34 -4.97
C ILE A 234 -1.73 -15.67 -6.09
N HIS A 235 -1.04 -15.17 -7.08
CA HIS A 235 -1.61 -14.66 -8.33
C HIS A 235 -1.33 -15.63 -9.48
N MET A 236 -2.18 -15.62 -10.49
CA MET A 236 -2.06 -16.57 -11.61
C MET A 236 -2.08 -15.84 -12.94
N ALA A 237 -1.15 -16.19 -13.83
CA ALA A 237 -1.15 -15.74 -15.21
C ALA A 237 -1.47 -16.91 -16.15
N LEU A 238 -2.52 -16.80 -16.96
CA LEU A 238 -2.88 -17.75 -18.01
C LEU A 238 -2.37 -17.19 -19.32
N LYS A 239 -1.31 -17.82 -19.84
CA LYS A 239 -0.62 -17.43 -21.07
C LYS A 239 -1.05 -18.31 -22.22
N LYS A 240 -1.26 -17.71 -23.39
CA LYS A 240 -1.43 -18.39 -24.69
C LYS A 240 -0.43 -17.84 -25.70
N GLY A 241 0.27 -18.71 -26.41
CA GLY A 241 1.25 -18.31 -27.42
C GLY A 241 2.48 -17.60 -26.85
N ASP A 242 3.33 -17.10 -27.73
CA ASP A 242 4.55 -16.36 -27.39
C ASP A 242 4.57 -15.01 -28.11
N TRP A 243 5.32 -14.06 -27.54
CA TRP A 243 5.49 -12.71 -28.08
C TRP A 243 6.94 -12.26 -28.06
N LYS A 244 7.26 -11.38 -29.00
CA LYS A 244 8.57 -10.71 -29.06
C LYS A 244 8.59 -9.50 -28.10
N LYS A 245 9.79 -9.05 -27.77
CA LYS A 245 9.99 -7.80 -27.04
C LYS A 245 9.27 -6.65 -27.77
N ASP A 246 8.56 -5.81 -27.02
CA ASP A 246 7.81 -4.65 -27.51
C ASP A 246 6.65 -4.95 -28.48
N GLU A 247 6.27 -6.21 -28.64
CA GLU A 247 5.08 -6.60 -29.37
C GLU A 247 3.82 -6.32 -28.52
N PRO A 248 2.78 -5.68 -29.08
CA PRO A 248 1.52 -5.49 -28.37
C PRO A 248 0.79 -6.82 -28.11
N VAL A 249 0.55 -7.15 -26.85
CA VAL A 249 -0.10 -8.38 -26.40
C VAL A 249 -1.52 -8.10 -25.92
N LEU A 250 -2.47 -8.97 -26.25
CA LEU A 250 -3.82 -8.93 -25.71
C LEU A 250 -3.79 -9.31 -24.22
N VAL A 251 -4.18 -8.39 -23.33
CA VAL A 251 -4.07 -8.58 -21.88
C VAL A 251 -5.38 -8.31 -21.17
N ARG A 252 -5.75 -9.20 -20.26
CA ARG A 252 -6.78 -8.97 -19.24
C ARG A 252 -6.15 -9.04 -17.85
N VAL A 253 -6.29 -7.97 -17.07
CA VAL A 253 -6.05 -8.02 -15.63
C VAL A 253 -7.39 -8.18 -14.94
N HIS A 254 -7.62 -9.34 -14.35
CA HIS A 254 -8.87 -9.73 -13.68
C HIS A 254 -8.64 -9.84 -12.17
N SER A 255 -9.37 -9.07 -11.36
CA SER A 255 -9.36 -9.23 -9.90
C SER A 255 -10.37 -10.30 -9.51
N SER A 256 -9.97 -11.22 -8.64
CA SER A 256 -10.79 -12.35 -8.20
C SER A 256 -12.17 -11.90 -7.69
N CYS A 257 -13.16 -12.70 -8.00
CA CYS A 257 -14.53 -12.53 -7.55
C CYS A 257 -15.15 -13.90 -7.29
N MET A 258 -14.92 -14.48 -6.13
CA MET A 258 -15.37 -15.84 -5.80
C MET A 258 -16.86 -16.04 -6.11
N THR A 259 -17.70 -15.07 -5.77
CA THR A 259 -19.13 -15.16 -6.02
C THR A 259 -19.48 -15.16 -7.50
N GLY A 260 -18.81 -14.36 -8.33
CA GLY A 260 -19.04 -14.29 -9.78
C GLY A 260 -18.29 -15.38 -10.55
N ASP A 261 -16.99 -15.54 -10.29
CA ASP A 261 -16.12 -16.42 -11.07
C ASP A 261 -16.38 -17.90 -10.82
N ILE A 262 -16.70 -18.28 -9.55
CA ILE A 262 -16.87 -19.67 -9.12
C ILE A 262 -18.35 -20.03 -8.90
N LEU A 263 -19.09 -19.16 -8.17
CA LEU A 263 -20.48 -19.48 -7.79
C LEU A 263 -21.52 -19.02 -8.80
N GLY A 264 -21.12 -18.34 -9.90
CA GLY A 264 -22.03 -17.88 -10.95
C GLY A 264 -23.04 -16.84 -10.48
N SER A 265 -22.66 -15.96 -9.53
CA SER A 265 -23.54 -14.93 -9.01
C SER A 265 -23.99 -13.95 -10.11
N LEU A 266 -25.29 -13.71 -10.19
CA LEU A 266 -25.88 -12.74 -11.09
C LEU A 266 -25.78 -11.28 -10.60
N ARG A 267 -25.25 -11.03 -9.39
CA ARG A 267 -25.09 -9.68 -8.84
C ARG A 267 -23.98 -8.86 -9.52
N CYS A 268 -23.11 -9.49 -10.29
CA CYS A 268 -22.01 -8.85 -11.01
C CYS A 268 -21.82 -9.48 -12.40
N ASP A 269 -20.91 -8.93 -13.18
CA ASP A 269 -20.51 -9.38 -14.52
C ASP A 269 -19.11 -10.04 -14.53
N CYS A 270 -18.52 -10.35 -13.36
CA CYS A 270 -17.12 -10.77 -13.25
C CYS A 270 -16.86 -12.11 -13.93
N GLY A 271 -17.62 -13.15 -13.62
CA GLY A 271 -17.45 -14.48 -14.20
C GLY A 271 -17.60 -14.46 -15.72
N ASP A 272 -18.61 -13.75 -16.23
CA ASP A 272 -18.82 -13.63 -17.68
C ASP A 272 -17.66 -12.88 -18.36
N GLN A 273 -17.13 -11.82 -17.72
CA GLN A 273 -15.93 -11.12 -18.21
C GLN A 273 -14.69 -12.01 -18.21
N LEU A 274 -14.51 -12.83 -17.17
CA LEU A 274 -13.42 -13.81 -17.09
C LEU A 274 -13.48 -14.80 -18.26
N HIS A 275 -14.64 -15.40 -18.45
CA HIS A 275 -14.88 -16.37 -19.52
C HIS A 275 -14.74 -15.75 -20.92
N GLN A 276 -15.25 -14.54 -21.12
CA GLN A 276 -15.13 -13.84 -22.39
C GLN A 276 -13.68 -13.48 -22.69
N ALA A 277 -12.90 -13.05 -21.72
CA ALA A 277 -11.48 -12.75 -21.89
C ALA A 277 -10.69 -14.01 -22.30
N MET A 278 -10.95 -15.16 -21.67
CA MET A 278 -10.32 -16.43 -22.06
C MET A 278 -10.64 -16.83 -23.50
N LYS A 279 -11.91 -16.68 -23.93
CA LYS A 279 -12.31 -16.95 -25.32
C LYS A 279 -11.63 -16.02 -26.33
N MET A 280 -11.50 -14.73 -26.00
CA MET A 280 -10.84 -13.75 -26.86
C MET A 280 -9.37 -14.07 -27.02
N ILE A 281 -8.67 -14.44 -25.94
CA ILE A 281 -7.26 -14.85 -25.97
C ILE A 281 -7.09 -16.13 -26.78
N GLU A 282 -7.98 -17.11 -26.61
CA GLU A 282 -7.94 -18.37 -27.41
C GLU A 282 -8.16 -18.08 -28.90
N ALA A 283 -9.08 -17.20 -29.24
CA ALA A 283 -9.34 -16.83 -30.64
C ALA A 283 -8.19 -16.06 -31.30
N GLU A 284 -7.46 -15.25 -30.54
CA GLU A 284 -6.25 -14.52 -31.01
C GLU A 284 -5.03 -15.46 -31.08
N ASP A 285 -5.11 -16.66 -30.45
CA ASP A 285 -4.00 -17.63 -30.24
C ASP A 285 -2.77 -17.02 -29.55
N LYS A 286 -2.92 -15.82 -28.99
CA LYS A 286 -1.87 -15.06 -28.30
C LYS A 286 -2.47 -14.09 -27.29
N GLY A 287 -2.01 -14.15 -26.02
CA GLY A 287 -2.42 -13.21 -25.00
C GLY A 287 -2.20 -13.71 -23.58
N LEU A 288 -2.51 -12.86 -22.63
CA LEU A 288 -2.35 -13.12 -21.20
C LEU A 288 -3.59 -12.70 -20.43
N LEU A 289 -4.13 -13.60 -19.62
CA LEU A 289 -5.07 -13.27 -18.54
C LEU A 289 -4.32 -13.33 -17.22
N LEU A 290 -4.18 -12.19 -16.55
CA LEU A 290 -3.63 -12.10 -15.19
C LEU A 290 -4.78 -12.11 -14.20
N TYR A 291 -4.89 -13.17 -13.41
CA TYR A 291 -5.88 -13.35 -12.35
C TYR A 291 -5.24 -12.95 -11.01
N MET A 292 -5.66 -11.78 -10.51
CA MET A 292 -5.16 -11.19 -9.27
C MET A 292 -6.04 -11.63 -8.10
N ASN A 293 -5.45 -12.17 -7.05
CA ASN A 293 -6.15 -12.52 -5.82
C ASN A 293 -6.39 -11.25 -4.98
N GLN A 294 -7.37 -10.43 -5.41
CA GLN A 294 -7.73 -9.14 -4.81
C GLN A 294 -9.26 -9.04 -4.73
N GLU A 295 -9.85 -9.95 -3.95
CA GLU A 295 -11.30 -10.08 -3.79
C GLU A 295 -11.95 -8.78 -3.30
N GLY A 296 -13.14 -8.47 -3.85
CA GLY A 296 -13.90 -7.30 -3.45
C GLY A 296 -13.21 -5.96 -3.74
N ARG A 297 -12.32 -5.90 -4.73
CA ARG A 297 -11.41 -4.74 -5.01
C ARG A 297 -10.39 -4.49 -3.89
N GLY A 298 -9.89 -5.56 -3.26
CA GLY A 298 -8.89 -5.49 -2.20
C GLY A 298 -9.45 -5.57 -0.77
N ILE A 299 -10.76 -5.40 -0.56
CA ILE A 299 -11.37 -5.44 0.79
C ILE A 299 -11.58 -6.87 1.33
N GLY A 300 -11.36 -7.88 0.50
CA GLY A 300 -11.54 -9.28 0.85
C GLY A 300 -12.98 -9.79 0.79
N LEU A 301 -13.12 -11.13 0.81
CA LEU A 301 -14.42 -11.79 0.64
C LEU A 301 -15.42 -11.42 1.75
N LEU A 302 -14.99 -11.46 3.00
CA LEU A 302 -15.89 -11.22 4.13
C LEU A 302 -16.50 -9.81 4.09
N ASN A 303 -15.68 -8.79 3.85
CA ASN A 303 -16.15 -7.40 3.78
C ASN A 303 -17.01 -7.17 2.54
N LYS A 304 -16.70 -7.82 1.41
CA LYS A 304 -17.59 -7.83 0.25
C LYS A 304 -18.97 -8.40 0.57
N LEU A 305 -19.07 -9.48 1.36
CA LEU A 305 -20.36 -10.04 1.80
C LEU A 305 -21.10 -9.10 2.76
N LYS A 306 -20.38 -8.40 3.65
CA LYS A 306 -20.96 -7.33 4.47
C LYS A 306 -21.50 -6.18 3.60
N ALA A 307 -20.73 -5.76 2.57
CA ALA A 307 -21.20 -4.76 1.60
C ALA A 307 -22.46 -5.22 0.87
N TYR A 308 -22.57 -6.51 0.49
CA TYR A 308 -23.82 -7.05 -0.06
C TYR A 308 -25.00 -6.89 0.89
N LYS A 309 -24.80 -7.08 2.20
CA LYS A 309 -25.85 -6.88 3.20
C LYS A 309 -26.32 -5.43 3.27
N LEU A 310 -25.39 -4.48 3.21
CA LEU A 310 -25.70 -3.05 3.17
C LEU A 310 -26.43 -2.68 1.86
N GLN A 311 -26.04 -3.27 0.74
CA GLN A 311 -26.72 -3.09 -0.55
C GLN A 311 -28.17 -3.61 -0.54
N GLU A 312 -28.45 -4.71 0.18
CA GLU A 312 -29.83 -5.20 0.40
C GLU A 312 -30.69 -4.20 1.20
N GLN A 313 -30.05 -3.33 1.99
CA GLN A 313 -30.70 -2.24 2.73
C GLN A 313 -30.83 -0.93 1.93
N GLY A 314 -30.43 -0.94 0.64
CA GLY A 314 -30.63 0.17 -0.30
C GLY A 314 -29.38 0.90 -0.74
N MET A 315 -28.24 0.76 -0.04
CA MET A 315 -26.98 1.39 -0.43
C MET A 315 -26.51 0.93 -1.81
N ASP A 316 -25.70 1.73 -2.48
CA ASP A 316 -24.94 1.26 -3.64
C ASP A 316 -23.56 0.71 -3.22
N THR A 317 -22.79 0.21 -4.21
CA THR A 317 -21.48 -0.42 -3.94
C THR A 317 -20.47 0.55 -3.33
N VAL A 318 -20.48 1.83 -3.72
CA VAL A 318 -19.56 2.85 -3.22
C VAL A 318 -19.93 3.23 -1.79
N GLU A 319 -21.20 3.53 -1.55
CA GLU A 319 -21.74 3.85 -0.23
C GLU A 319 -21.48 2.72 0.78
N ALA A 320 -21.72 1.46 0.36
CA ALA A 320 -21.47 0.31 1.23
C ALA A 320 -19.99 0.11 1.58
N ASN A 321 -19.05 0.41 0.66
CA ASN A 321 -17.62 0.33 0.97
C ASN A 321 -17.19 1.44 1.94
N LEU A 322 -17.64 2.69 1.71
CA LEU A 322 -17.35 3.82 2.59
C LEU A 322 -17.90 3.60 4.02
N GLU A 323 -19.12 3.05 4.12
CA GLU A 323 -19.73 2.70 5.43
C GLU A 323 -18.91 1.63 6.19
N LEU A 324 -18.23 0.74 5.47
CA LEU A 324 -17.33 -0.26 6.04
C LEU A 324 -15.89 0.28 6.28
N GLY A 325 -15.63 1.55 6.01
CA GLY A 325 -14.34 2.19 6.22
C GLY A 325 -13.30 1.91 5.13
N PHE A 326 -13.72 1.53 3.91
CA PHE A 326 -12.83 1.26 2.78
C PHE A 326 -13.00 2.29 1.68
N ASP A 327 -11.90 2.57 0.97
CA ASP A 327 -11.94 3.34 -0.27
C ASP A 327 -12.72 2.63 -1.38
N MET A 328 -13.02 3.38 -2.45
CA MET A 328 -13.73 2.83 -3.61
C MET A 328 -12.94 1.75 -4.34
N ASP A 329 -11.61 1.74 -4.22
CA ASP A 329 -10.70 0.82 -4.91
C ASP A 329 -9.37 0.65 -4.15
N GLU A 330 -9.25 -0.42 -3.37
CA GLU A 330 -8.08 -0.81 -2.57
C GLU A 330 -7.12 -1.76 -3.31
N ARG A 331 -7.24 -1.87 -4.65
CA ARG A 331 -6.40 -2.80 -5.42
C ARG A 331 -4.98 -2.31 -5.58
N ASP A 332 -4.04 -3.24 -5.41
CA ASP A 332 -2.64 -3.03 -5.75
C ASP A 332 -2.43 -3.30 -7.25
N TYR A 333 -2.13 -2.25 -8.00
CA TYR A 333 -1.82 -2.34 -9.43
C TYR A 333 -0.34 -2.62 -9.69
N GLY A 334 0.53 -2.36 -8.71
CA GLY A 334 1.98 -2.51 -8.85
C GLY A 334 2.42 -3.95 -8.97
N VAL A 335 1.86 -4.85 -8.15
CA VAL A 335 2.11 -6.29 -8.24
C VAL A 335 1.67 -6.83 -9.60
N GLY A 336 0.50 -6.44 -10.07
CA GLY A 336 0.02 -6.82 -11.41
C GLY A 336 0.95 -6.34 -12.52
N ALA A 337 1.45 -5.11 -12.42
CA ALA A 337 2.41 -4.56 -13.38
C ALA A 337 3.75 -5.32 -13.37
N GLN A 338 4.25 -5.68 -12.19
CA GLN A 338 5.48 -6.49 -12.07
C GLN A 338 5.31 -7.88 -12.70
N ILE A 339 4.17 -8.54 -12.49
CA ILE A 339 3.88 -9.84 -13.12
C ILE A 339 3.85 -9.70 -14.66
N LEU A 340 3.17 -8.67 -15.18
CA LEU A 340 3.13 -8.42 -16.63
C LEU A 340 4.54 -8.22 -17.23
N ARG A 341 5.38 -7.43 -16.57
CA ARG A 341 6.78 -7.24 -16.98
C ARG A 341 7.60 -8.53 -16.91
N HIS A 342 7.43 -9.32 -15.83
CA HIS A 342 8.09 -10.63 -15.68
C HIS A 342 7.69 -11.57 -16.81
N MET A 343 6.43 -11.52 -17.26
CA MET A 343 5.92 -12.26 -18.41
C MET A 343 6.39 -11.68 -19.77
N GLY A 344 7.27 -10.68 -19.78
CA GLY A 344 7.85 -10.08 -20.98
C GLY A 344 6.93 -9.09 -21.71
N ILE A 345 5.89 -8.58 -21.06
CA ILE A 345 4.96 -7.60 -21.64
C ILE A 345 5.46 -6.19 -21.34
N SER A 346 5.69 -5.39 -22.38
CA SER A 346 5.97 -3.96 -22.33
C SER A 346 4.84 -3.13 -22.94
N LYS A 347 4.19 -3.68 -24.00
CA LYS A 347 3.06 -3.07 -24.71
C LYS A 347 1.85 -3.99 -24.67
N MET A 348 0.67 -3.43 -24.48
CA MET A 348 -0.53 -4.24 -24.38
C MET A 348 -1.75 -3.62 -25.06
N LYS A 349 -2.59 -4.49 -25.61
CA LYS A 349 -4.00 -4.23 -25.93
C LYS A 349 -4.81 -4.63 -24.70
N LEU A 350 -5.24 -3.66 -23.91
CA LEU A 350 -5.83 -3.92 -22.59
C LEU A 350 -7.34 -4.14 -22.69
N MET A 351 -7.80 -5.33 -22.36
CA MET A 351 -9.23 -5.64 -22.19
C MET A 351 -9.76 -5.01 -20.90
N SER A 352 -10.34 -3.82 -20.98
CA SER A 352 -10.86 -3.10 -19.82
C SER A 352 -11.87 -2.03 -20.20
N ASN A 353 -12.92 -1.90 -19.39
CA ASN A 353 -13.88 -0.81 -19.45
C ASN A 353 -13.62 0.25 -18.35
N ASN A 354 -12.53 0.09 -17.55
CA ASN A 354 -12.17 0.99 -16.45
C ASN A 354 -11.02 1.92 -16.87
N PRO A 355 -11.24 3.25 -17.00
CA PRO A 355 -10.20 4.19 -17.40
C PRO A 355 -9.07 4.32 -16.36
N ARG A 356 -9.37 4.15 -15.07
CA ARG A 356 -8.37 4.26 -13.98
C ARG A 356 -7.29 3.17 -14.03
N LYS A 357 -7.60 1.98 -14.53
CA LYS A 357 -6.60 0.89 -14.70
C LYS A 357 -5.42 1.29 -15.58
N ARG A 358 -5.63 2.19 -16.52
CA ARG A 358 -4.57 2.68 -17.41
C ARG A 358 -3.53 3.53 -16.66
N ALA A 359 -3.97 4.46 -15.83
CA ALA A 359 -3.09 5.37 -15.09
C ALA A 359 -2.16 4.58 -14.13
N GLY A 360 -2.69 3.56 -13.44
CA GLY A 360 -1.93 2.72 -12.53
C GLY A 360 -0.84 1.87 -13.19
N LEU A 361 -0.94 1.58 -14.49
CA LEU A 361 0.03 0.73 -15.20
C LEU A 361 1.19 1.53 -15.84
N LEU A 362 0.94 2.78 -16.23
CA LEU A 362 1.93 3.61 -16.95
C LEU A 362 3.19 3.90 -16.12
N GLY A 363 3.06 4.05 -14.80
CA GLY A 363 4.18 4.31 -13.87
C GLY A 363 5.21 3.17 -13.79
N TYR A 364 4.87 1.98 -14.33
CA TYR A 364 5.70 0.77 -14.25
C TYR A 364 6.38 0.39 -15.57
N GLY A 365 6.44 1.31 -16.54
CA GLY A 365 7.05 1.06 -17.85
C GLY A 365 6.22 0.12 -18.74
N LEU A 366 4.90 0.09 -18.53
CA LEU A 366 3.93 -0.61 -19.36
C LEU A 366 3.18 0.41 -20.23
N GLU A 367 3.04 0.12 -21.53
CA GLU A 367 2.33 0.95 -22.48
C GLU A 367 1.01 0.29 -22.89
N VAL A 368 -0.11 0.98 -22.70
CA VAL A 368 -1.41 0.56 -23.21
C VAL A 368 -1.59 1.19 -24.59
N VAL A 369 -1.37 0.42 -25.64
CA VAL A 369 -1.45 0.89 -27.03
C VAL A 369 -2.89 0.89 -27.56
N GLU A 370 -3.74 0.02 -27.02
CA GLU A 370 -5.14 -0.11 -27.45
C GLU A 370 -6.02 -0.54 -26.27
N LYS A 371 -7.25 -0.01 -26.21
CA LYS A 371 -8.29 -0.49 -25.29
C LYS A 371 -9.23 -1.42 -26.05
N ILE A 372 -9.40 -2.60 -25.53
CA ILE A 372 -10.36 -3.58 -26.05
C ILE A 372 -11.55 -3.63 -25.09
N PRO A 373 -12.77 -3.25 -25.49
CA PRO A 373 -13.92 -3.33 -24.63
C PRO A 373 -14.29 -4.78 -24.32
N ILE A 374 -14.71 -5.03 -23.09
CA ILE A 374 -15.21 -6.33 -22.64
C ILE A 374 -16.57 -6.12 -21.98
N GLU A 375 -17.59 -5.95 -22.81
CA GLU A 375 -18.93 -5.66 -22.36
C GLU A 375 -19.75 -6.94 -22.23
N ILE A 376 -20.44 -7.08 -21.11
CA ILE A 376 -21.38 -8.14 -20.82
C ILE A 376 -22.78 -7.53 -20.75
N ARG A 377 -23.77 -8.18 -21.32
CA ARG A 377 -25.17 -7.74 -21.24
C ARG A 377 -25.62 -7.70 -19.79
N SER A 378 -26.30 -6.62 -19.40
CA SER A 378 -26.90 -6.52 -18.08
C SER A 378 -28.03 -7.54 -17.89
N ASN A 379 -28.28 -7.91 -16.65
CA ASN A 379 -29.42 -8.70 -16.21
C ASN A 379 -30.16 -7.94 -15.09
N PRO A 380 -31.40 -8.34 -14.72
CA PRO A 380 -32.18 -7.62 -13.71
C PRO A 380 -31.48 -7.54 -12.31
N HIS A 381 -30.53 -8.43 -12.02
CA HIS A 381 -29.87 -8.48 -10.72
C HIS A 381 -28.59 -7.62 -10.68
N ASN A 382 -27.94 -7.33 -11.81
CA ASN A 382 -26.71 -6.55 -11.87
C ASN A 382 -26.86 -5.14 -12.49
N GLU A 383 -28.03 -4.77 -12.95
CA GLU A 383 -28.27 -3.47 -13.61
C GLU A 383 -27.89 -2.30 -12.71
N LYS A 384 -28.33 -2.30 -11.44
CA LYS A 384 -27.94 -1.27 -10.44
C LYS A 384 -26.43 -1.23 -10.24
N TYR A 385 -25.78 -2.38 -10.16
CA TYR A 385 -24.32 -2.49 -10.01
C TYR A 385 -23.57 -1.92 -11.23
N LEU A 386 -24.00 -2.24 -12.45
CA LEU A 386 -23.40 -1.73 -13.68
C LEU A 386 -23.63 -0.22 -13.83
N THR A 387 -24.81 0.27 -13.47
CA THR A 387 -25.14 1.69 -13.44
C THR A 387 -24.21 2.44 -12.46
N THR A 388 -24.01 1.92 -11.25
CA THR A 388 -23.04 2.49 -10.28
C THR A 388 -21.62 2.51 -10.85
N LYS A 389 -21.19 1.44 -11.54
CA LYS A 389 -19.87 1.42 -12.21
C LYS A 389 -19.75 2.53 -13.26
N ARG A 390 -20.77 2.77 -14.05
CA ARG A 390 -20.77 3.83 -15.06
C ARG A 390 -20.76 5.22 -14.39
N ASP A 391 -21.73 5.47 -13.53
CA ASP A 391 -22.04 6.82 -13.05
C ASP A 391 -21.09 7.31 -11.95
N LYS A 392 -20.69 6.43 -11.01
CA LYS A 392 -19.80 6.78 -9.88
C LYS A 392 -18.35 6.40 -10.09
N LEU A 393 -18.05 5.38 -10.90
CA LEU A 393 -16.68 4.88 -11.11
C LEU A 393 -16.12 5.18 -12.50
N GLY A 394 -16.92 5.85 -13.39
CA GLY A 394 -16.49 6.30 -14.71
C GLY A 394 -16.21 5.16 -15.71
N HIS A 395 -16.84 3.97 -15.53
CA HIS A 395 -16.68 2.88 -16.46
C HIS A 395 -17.37 3.17 -17.81
N GLU A 396 -16.70 2.85 -18.90
CA GLU A 396 -17.20 2.96 -20.28
C GLU A 396 -18.05 1.72 -20.60
N ILE A 397 -19.27 1.62 -20.05
CA ILE A 397 -20.21 0.50 -20.21
C ILE A 397 -21.64 1.01 -20.40
N LEU A 398 -22.51 0.17 -20.94
CA LEU A 398 -23.94 0.50 -21.23
C LEU A 398 -24.14 1.62 -22.27
N ASN A 399 -23.13 1.87 -23.14
CA ASN A 399 -23.19 2.93 -24.15
C ASN A 399 -23.83 2.48 -25.48
N ARG A 400 -24.21 1.21 -25.59
CA ARG A 400 -24.95 0.70 -26.77
C ARG A 400 -26.38 0.43 -26.38
N GLN A 401 -27.29 1.35 -26.80
CA GLN A 401 -28.70 1.07 -27.01
C GLN A 401 -28.86 0.27 -28.28
#